data_98b65e92f273312d2214a89452090bef
#
_entry.id   98b65e92f273312d2214a89452090bef
#
_cell.length_a   1.000
_cell.length_b   1.000
_cell.length_c   1.000
_cell.angle_alpha   90.00
_cell.angle_beta   90.00
_cell.angle_gamma   90.00
#
_symmetry.space_group_name_H-M   'P 1'
#
loop_
_entity.id
_entity.type
_entity.pdbx_description
1 polymer ?
#
loop_
_entity_poly.entity_id
_entity_poly.type
_entity_poly.pdbx_seq_one_letter_code
_entity_poly.pdbx_strand_id
1 'polypeptide(L)'
;MTSAEANSAAAPRHAPEKAAPVACFSVLTEADPSAVPRVLEVFALRDLIPSQIHVTRSGGDNMRAPEAEITIDVQVSGVGRAASESIARKLRAIICVHSVLTSERQPRDAP
;
A
#
# COMPACT_ATOMS: atom_id res chain seq x y z
N MET A 1 10.04 -30.62 -10.01
CA MET A 1 10.31 -30.16 -9.58
C MET A 1 10.51 -29.66 -9.50
N THR A 2 10.24 -29.55 -9.76
CA THR A 2 10.55 -28.91 -9.42
C THR A 2 10.70 -28.13 -9.28
N SER A 3 10.42 -28.08 -9.39
CA SER A 3 10.74 -27.25 -9.07
C SER A 3 10.91 -26.55 -8.78
N ALA A 4 10.68 -26.66 -8.83
CA ALA A 4 11.03 -25.96 -8.30
C ALA A 4 11.34 -25.42 -8.04
N GLU A 5 11.09 -25.54 -8.04
CA GLU A 5 11.61 -24.98 -7.53
C GLU A 5 12.05 -24.41 -7.39
N ALA A 6 11.74 -24.69 -7.67
CA ALA A 6 12.33 -24.08 -7.32
C ALA A 6 12.58 -23.35 -7.11
N ASN A 7 12.32 -23.18 -7.11
CA ASN A 7 12.79 -22.45 -6.61
C ASN A 7 13.14 -21.87 -6.27
N SER A 8 12.86 -22.11 -6.26
CA SER A 8 13.41 -21.59 -5.70
C SER A 8 13.78 -21.01 -5.49
N ALA A 9 13.64 -21.23 -5.60
CA ALA A 9 14.20 -20.66 -5.24
C ALA A 9 14.44 -20.05 -4.81
N ALA A 10 14.22 -20.00 -4.88
CA ALA A 10 14.43 -19.42 -4.38
C ALA A 10 15.05 -18.93 -3.73
N ALA A 11 15.03 -19.01 -3.48
CA ALA A 11 15.84 -18.71 -2.72
C ALA A 11 16.50 -17.62 -2.63
N PRO A 12 17.19 -17.48 -3.03
CA PRO A 12 18.01 -16.41 -2.91
C PRO A 12 17.37 -15.17 -2.68
N ARG A 13 16.27 -15.11 -2.67
CA ARG A 13 15.71 -13.98 -2.55
C ARG A 13 15.95 -13.38 -1.30
N HIS A 14 16.54 -13.95 -0.38
CA HIS A 14 16.66 -13.34 0.79
C HIS A 14 17.56 -12.20 0.73
N ALA A 15 18.68 -12.35 0.26
CA ALA A 15 19.61 -11.30 0.26
C ALA A 15 19.11 -10.08 -0.36
N PRO A 16 18.55 -10.18 -1.45
CA PRO A 16 18.04 -9.02 -2.09
C PRO A 16 17.01 -8.36 -1.29
N GLU A 17 16.28 -9.08 -0.55
CA GLU A 17 15.28 -8.50 0.15
C GLU A 17 15.78 -7.54 1.08
N LYS A 18 16.92 -7.72 1.61
CA LYS A 18 17.38 -6.81 2.50
C LYS A 18 17.57 -5.54 1.90
N ALA A 19 17.88 -5.47 0.69
CA ALA A 19 18.14 -4.22 0.05
C ALA A 19 16.92 -3.60 -0.56
N ALA A 20 15.83 -4.26 -0.56
CA ALA A 20 14.65 -3.74 -1.21
C ALA A 20 13.93 -2.74 -0.32
N PRO A 21 13.72 -1.53 -0.78
CA PRO A 21 13.03 -0.56 0.03
C PRO A 21 11.55 -0.89 0.15
N VAL A 22 10.94 -0.34 1.13
CA VAL A 22 9.51 -0.52 1.35
C VAL A 22 8.83 0.77 0.96
N ALA A 23 7.95 0.73 -0.01
CA ALA A 23 7.17 1.89 -0.39
C ALA A 23 5.97 2.00 0.54
N CYS A 24 5.74 3.18 1.06
CA CYS A 24 4.64 3.40 1.99
C CYS A 24 3.69 4.41 1.39
N PHE A 25 2.41 4.10 1.42
CA PHE A 25 1.38 4.98 0.90
C PHE A 25 0.39 5.27 2.01
N SER A 26 0.14 6.54 2.27
CA SER A 26 -0.86 6.91 3.24
C SER A 26 -1.97 7.61 2.49
N VAL A 27 -3.13 6.98 2.41
CA VAL A 27 -4.23 7.45 1.61
C VAL A 27 -5.36 7.92 2.50
N LEU A 28 -5.76 9.18 2.34
CA LEU A 28 -6.83 9.74 3.12
C LEU A 28 -8.07 9.80 2.24
N THR A 29 -9.16 9.21 2.69
CA THR A 29 -10.39 9.16 1.91
C THR A 29 -11.58 9.59 2.72
N GLU A 30 -12.70 9.81 2.03
CA GLU A 30 -13.96 9.97 2.70
C GLU A 30 -14.31 8.66 3.34
N ALA A 31 -15.21 8.68 4.32
CA ALA A 31 -15.66 7.47 4.96
C ALA A 31 -16.69 6.79 4.07
N ASP A 32 -16.23 6.19 3.02
CA ASP A 32 -17.05 5.54 2.02
C ASP A 32 -16.77 4.04 2.08
N PRO A 33 -17.78 3.20 2.15
CA PRO A 33 -17.56 1.75 2.25
C PRO A 33 -16.72 1.19 1.10
N SER A 34 -16.71 1.84 -0.06
CA SER A 34 -15.95 1.33 -1.17
C SER A 34 -14.51 1.85 -1.17
N ALA A 35 -14.14 2.70 -0.23
CA ALA A 35 -12.81 3.31 -0.25
C ALA A 35 -11.72 2.25 -0.13
N VAL A 36 -11.82 1.38 0.86
CA VAL A 36 -10.77 0.40 1.07
C VAL A 36 -10.61 -0.54 -0.11
N PRO A 37 -11.67 -1.17 -0.61
CA PRO A 37 -11.49 -2.05 -1.76
C PRO A 37 -10.98 -1.33 -3.00
N ARG A 38 -11.39 -0.09 -3.22
CA ARG A 38 -10.91 0.62 -4.39
C ARG A 38 -9.43 0.93 -4.30
N VAL A 39 -8.97 1.30 -3.12
CA VAL A 39 -7.56 1.58 -2.92
C VAL A 39 -6.75 0.30 -3.10
N LEU A 40 -7.20 -0.80 -2.50
CA LEU A 40 -6.44 -2.02 -2.59
C LEU A 40 -6.42 -2.61 -3.99
N GLU A 41 -7.45 -2.33 -4.77
CA GLU A 41 -7.49 -2.82 -6.12
C GLU A 41 -6.36 -2.27 -6.97
N VAL A 42 -5.89 -1.06 -6.69
CA VAL A 42 -4.82 -0.47 -7.45
C VAL A 42 -3.56 -1.34 -7.33
N PHE A 43 -3.33 -1.90 -6.14
CA PHE A 43 -2.19 -2.77 -5.93
C PHE A 43 -2.44 -4.15 -6.55
N ALA A 44 -3.66 -4.64 -6.43
CA ALA A 44 -4.00 -5.95 -6.97
C ALA A 44 -3.85 -5.99 -8.48
N LEU A 45 -4.23 -4.92 -9.16
CA LEU A 45 -4.13 -4.87 -10.59
C LEU A 45 -2.68 -4.84 -11.08
N ARG A 46 -1.74 -4.56 -10.18
CA ARG A 46 -0.34 -4.55 -10.53
C ARG A 46 0.35 -5.79 -9.99
N ASP A 47 -0.43 -6.77 -9.53
CA ASP A 47 0.11 -8.01 -8.98
C ASP A 47 1.01 -7.75 -7.78
N LEU A 48 0.67 -6.75 -6.98
CA LEU A 48 1.44 -6.47 -5.79
C LEU A 48 0.70 -6.93 -4.56
N ILE A 49 1.42 -7.55 -3.65
CA ILE A 49 0.85 -8.00 -2.40
C ILE A 49 1.42 -7.12 -1.31
N PRO A 50 0.60 -6.28 -0.68
CA PRO A 50 1.11 -5.43 0.38
C PRO A 50 1.62 -6.26 1.55
N SER A 51 2.70 -5.80 2.16
CA SER A 51 3.22 -6.49 3.32
C SER A 51 2.48 -6.04 4.57
N GLN A 52 1.86 -4.88 4.52
CA GLN A 52 1.10 -4.41 5.66
C GLN A 52 0.02 -3.45 5.20
N ILE A 53 -1.15 -3.57 5.77
CA ILE A 53 -2.25 -2.66 5.50
C ILE A 53 -2.84 -2.27 6.83
N HIS A 54 -3.03 -0.98 7.05
CA HIS A 54 -3.62 -0.51 8.28
C HIS A 54 -4.70 0.49 7.93
N VAL A 55 -5.90 0.26 8.40
CA VAL A 55 -7.04 1.12 8.10
C VAL A 55 -7.56 1.72 9.39
N THR A 56 -7.71 3.02 9.41
CA THR A 56 -8.20 3.70 10.58
C THR A 56 -9.31 4.66 10.17
N ARG A 57 -10.40 4.64 10.89
CA ARG A 57 -11.46 5.58 10.65
C ARG A 57 -11.40 6.62 11.75
N SER A 58 -11.49 7.86 11.40
CA SER A 58 -11.40 8.92 12.39
C SER A 58 -12.44 9.99 12.12
N GLY A 59 -12.75 10.77 13.11
CA GLY A 59 -13.72 11.81 12.99
C GLY A 59 -15.11 11.25 12.95
N GLY A 60 -16.08 12.08 13.08
CA GLY A 60 -17.42 11.63 12.90
C GLY A 60 -17.94 10.67 13.90
N ASP A 61 -17.46 10.69 15.09
CA ASP A 61 -17.98 9.82 16.04
C ASP A 61 -19.40 10.11 16.30
N ASN A 62 -19.82 11.31 16.11
CA ASN A 62 -21.15 11.55 16.35
C ASN A 62 -21.75 11.44 15.02
N MET A 63 -22.90 11.31 14.91
CA MET A 63 -23.48 11.03 13.74
C MET A 63 -23.41 11.99 12.71
N ARG A 64 -23.09 13.16 12.89
CA ARG A 64 -23.12 14.01 11.88
C ARG A 64 -21.96 14.07 11.28
N ALA A 65 -21.34 13.23 10.99
CA ALA A 65 -20.08 13.11 10.56
C ALA A 65 -19.76 13.33 9.16
N PRO A 66 -20.02 14.40 8.62
CA PRO A 66 -19.54 14.60 7.27
C PRO A 66 -18.05 14.65 7.28
N GLU A 67 -17.43 14.84 8.43
CA GLU A 67 -16.04 14.88 8.45
C GLU A 67 -15.41 13.56 8.73
N ALA A 68 -16.10 12.51 8.75
CA ALA A 68 -15.49 11.21 8.98
C ALA A 68 -14.56 10.88 7.82
N GLU A 69 -13.42 10.36 8.14
CA GLU A 69 -12.43 10.02 7.13
C GLU A 69 -11.82 8.68 7.42
N ILE A 70 -11.23 8.07 6.40
CA ILE A 70 -10.53 6.80 6.56
C ILE A 70 -9.10 7.04 6.10
N THR A 71 -8.14 6.59 6.91
CA THR A 71 -6.75 6.60 6.50
C THR A 71 -6.37 5.17 6.20
N ILE A 72 -5.83 4.93 5.03
CA ILE A 72 -5.42 3.59 4.60
C ILE A 72 -3.93 3.64 4.38
N ASP A 73 -3.17 2.96 5.23
CA ASP A 73 -1.72 2.94 5.11
C ASP A 73 -1.34 1.60 4.52
N VAL A 74 -0.62 1.62 3.42
CA VAL A 74 -0.23 0.41 2.70
C VAL A 74 1.28 0.40 2.53
N GLN A 75 1.90 -0.73 2.85
CA GLN A 75 3.33 -0.89 2.65
C GLN A 75 3.58 -2.02 1.68
N VAL A 76 4.42 -1.79 0.71
CA VAL A 76 4.72 -2.77 -0.32
C VAL A 76 6.21 -2.80 -0.56
N SER A 77 6.81 -3.98 -0.53
CA SER A 77 8.25 -4.12 -0.75
C SER A 77 8.56 -4.21 -2.21
N GLY A 78 9.74 -3.77 -2.56
CA GLY A 78 10.23 -4.00 -3.92
C GLY A 78 9.65 -3.11 -5.00
N VAL A 79 9.04 -2.01 -4.63
CA VAL A 79 8.46 -1.12 -5.60
C VAL A 79 9.40 0.06 -5.78
N GLY A 80 9.87 0.27 -6.99
CA GLY A 80 10.78 1.37 -7.24
C GLY A 80 10.07 2.70 -7.30
N ARG A 81 10.85 3.76 -7.42
CA ARG A 81 10.28 5.09 -7.37
C ARG A 81 9.30 5.36 -8.49
N ALA A 82 9.62 4.97 -9.71
CA ALA A 82 8.72 5.25 -10.81
C ALA A 82 7.38 4.53 -10.65
N ALA A 83 7.43 3.28 -10.21
CA ALA A 83 6.20 2.54 -10.00
C ALA A 83 5.41 3.14 -8.83
N SER A 84 6.10 3.58 -7.80
CA SER A 84 5.46 4.18 -6.66
C SER A 84 4.72 5.45 -7.07
N GLU A 85 5.34 6.26 -7.91
CA GLU A 85 4.69 7.47 -8.35
C GLU A 85 3.49 7.18 -9.25
N SER A 86 3.60 6.14 -10.06
CA SER A 86 2.48 5.75 -10.91
C SER A 86 1.31 5.26 -10.05
N ILE A 87 1.61 4.49 -9.02
CA ILE A 87 0.58 4.01 -8.11
C ILE A 87 -0.08 5.20 -7.41
N ALA A 88 0.71 6.15 -6.95
CA ALA A 88 0.16 7.31 -6.26
C ALA A 88 -0.78 8.09 -7.17
N ARG A 89 -0.44 8.19 -8.45
CA ARG A 89 -1.32 8.90 -9.37
C ARG A 89 -2.64 8.17 -9.53
N LYS A 90 -2.61 6.84 -9.59
CA LYS A 90 -3.83 6.10 -9.73
C LYS A 90 -4.67 6.22 -8.46
N LEU A 91 -4.03 6.22 -7.30
CA LEU A 91 -4.76 6.37 -6.06
C LEU A 91 -5.43 7.74 -5.99
N ARG A 92 -4.72 8.77 -6.44
CA ARG A 92 -5.28 10.11 -6.39
C ARG A 92 -6.45 10.30 -7.34
N ALA A 93 -6.57 9.43 -8.34
CA ALA A 93 -7.67 9.51 -9.27
C ALA A 93 -8.96 8.89 -8.76
N ILE A 94 -8.92 8.19 -7.64
CA ILE A 94 -10.12 7.59 -7.07
C ILE A 94 -10.94 8.72 -6.46
N ILE A 95 -12.21 8.77 -6.84
CA ILE A 95 -13.06 9.85 -6.41
C ILE A 95 -13.09 10.11 -4.93
N CYS A 96 -13.16 9.11 -4.10
CA CYS A 96 -13.26 9.33 -2.67
C CYS A 96 -11.93 9.66 -1.99
N VAL A 97 -10.83 9.70 -2.74
CA VAL A 97 -9.53 9.96 -2.15
C VAL A 97 -9.28 11.45 -2.08
N HIS A 98 -8.91 11.91 -0.89
CA HIS A 98 -8.61 13.33 -0.69
C HIS A 98 -7.12 13.59 -0.91
N SER A 99 -6.26 12.71 -0.45
CA SER A 99 -4.82 12.92 -0.61
C SER A 99 -4.07 11.62 -0.49
N VAL A 100 -2.88 11.59 -1.05
CA VAL A 100 -2.00 10.44 -0.98
C VAL A 100 -0.61 10.94 -0.66
N LEU A 101 -0.03 10.43 0.41
CA LEU A 101 1.35 10.74 0.76
C LEU A 101 2.17 9.50 0.54
N THR A 102 3.33 9.64 -0.05
CA THR A 102 4.20 8.49 -0.28
C THR A 102 5.51 8.70 0.43
N SER A 103 6.10 7.62 0.84
CA SER A 103 7.43 7.67 1.44
C SER A 103 8.09 6.32 1.22
N GLU A 104 9.36 6.25 1.55
CA GLU A 104 10.10 5.03 1.37
C GLU A 104 10.84 4.73 2.63
N ARG A 105 10.86 3.48 3.04
CA ARG A 105 11.54 3.09 4.24
C ARG A 105 12.53 1.99 3.92
N GLN A 106 13.70 2.05 4.50
CA GLN A 106 14.67 1.01 4.28
C GLN A 106 14.33 -0.17 5.15
N PRO A 107 14.51 -1.34 4.65
CA PRO A 107 14.11 -2.52 5.41
C PRO A 107 14.74 -2.61 6.78
N ARG A 108 16.01 -2.21 6.92
CA ARG A 108 16.61 -2.38 8.13
C ARG A 108 16.19 -1.38 9.14
N ASP A 109 15.40 -0.43 8.79
CA ASP A 109 14.93 0.53 9.74
C ASP A 109 13.83 -0.11 10.57
N ALA A 110 13.30 -1.22 10.14
CA ALA A 110 12.26 -1.84 10.90
C ALA A 110 12.88 -2.53 12.07
N PRO A 111 12.33 -2.48 13.21
CA PRO A 111 12.92 -3.09 14.40
C PRO A 111 12.93 -4.57 14.38
#